data_80ec2e0bb27e167bc1099588cf3bcfda
#
_entry.id   80ec2e0bb27e167bc1099588cf3bcfda
#
_cell.length_a   1.000
_cell.length_b   1.000
_cell.length_c   1.000
_cell.angle_alpha   90.00
_cell.angle_beta   90.00
_cell.angle_gamma   90.00
#
_symmetry.space_group_name_H-M   'P 1'
#
loop_
_entity.id
_entity.type
_entity.pdbx_description
1 polymer ?
#
loop_
_entity_poly.entity_id
_entity_poly.type
_entity_poly.pdbx_seq_one_letter_code
_entity_poly.pdbx_strand_id
1 'polypeptide(L)'
;MSAAPPSPAATRWALLAGNFAIGCGVMVVPGSLNDLVRSLGVSVALGGQLIAAAAVVMAVGAPLMAALVGGWDRRVLLVASLAWYALGHALAAIAPTYAALLPLRAATVLAAAVFTPQAAAAIGAMTPPAERGRAITFVFLGWSVASVVGMPLHAWVGETFGWRWAFALVAALAAGGAWWVWRAMPAGVRPPALNLGDWRAVVTHPVLMAIVLVTALSGAGQFTLFSYFAPYYRQVLGASPTEVSLLFFWFGAFGLLGNVLLAHHVDRIGPARAVLWLLACIAVSMAAWPLAGSVVAMAVVLVPWALGGFASNSAQQARLGIAAPTLAPALLALNTSAIYAGQAIGAAGGGAAVAAREAAGATAAAAYATLPWIGLAWLAAAIALSAWAQREPVASAPR
;
A
#
# COMPACT_ATOMS: atom_id res chain seq x y z
N MET A 1 -2.01 -38.39 -15.14
CA MET A 1 -3.20 -37.53 -15.33
C MET A 1 -2.71 -36.09 -15.38
N SER A 2 -2.62 -35.49 -16.58
CA SER A 2 -2.26 -34.07 -16.73
C SER A 2 -3.45 -33.25 -16.22
N ALA A 3 -3.26 -32.52 -15.10
CA ALA A 3 -4.28 -31.60 -14.63
C ALA A 3 -4.51 -30.51 -15.68
N ALA A 4 -5.77 -30.19 -15.96
CA ALA A 4 -6.13 -29.11 -16.86
C ALA A 4 -5.38 -27.81 -16.45
N PRO A 5 -4.92 -27.00 -17.41
CA PRO A 5 -4.25 -25.74 -17.07
C PRO A 5 -5.16 -24.86 -16.20
N PRO A 6 -4.60 -24.21 -15.18
CA PRO A 6 -5.39 -23.38 -14.28
C PRO A 6 -6.07 -22.23 -15.05
N SER A 7 -7.33 -21.94 -14.71
CA SER A 7 -8.08 -20.89 -15.38
C SER A 7 -7.49 -19.51 -15.04
N PRO A 8 -7.53 -18.53 -15.97
CA PRO A 8 -7.08 -17.16 -15.69
C PRO A 8 -7.80 -16.52 -14.49
N ALA A 9 -9.08 -16.87 -14.28
CA ALA A 9 -9.85 -16.42 -13.13
C ALA A 9 -9.28 -16.95 -11.81
N ALA A 10 -8.95 -18.25 -11.74
CA ALA A 10 -8.37 -18.85 -10.55
C ALA A 10 -7.03 -18.19 -10.17
N THR A 11 -6.20 -17.89 -11.16
CA THR A 11 -4.94 -17.16 -10.94
C THR A 11 -5.18 -15.76 -10.36
N ARG A 12 -6.15 -14.99 -10.91
CA ARG A 12 -6.48 -13.65 -10.40
C ARG A 12 -6.91 -13.68 -8.93
N TRP A 13 -7.77 -14.63 -8.56
CA TRP A 13 -8.24 -14.80 -7.18
C TRP A 13 -7.12 -15.25 -6.23
N ALA A 14 -6.25 -16.15 -6.66
CA ALA A 14 -5.12 -16.58 -5.84
C ALA A 14 -4.13 -15.43 -5.57
N LEU A 15 -3.86 -14.58 -6.58
CA LEU A 15 -3.00 -13.41 -6.41
C LEU A 15 -3.66 -12.33 -5.53
N LEU A 16 -4.97 -12.14 -5.63
CA LEU A 16 -5.74 -11.28 -4.72
C LEU A 16 -5.63 -11.79 -3.28
N ALA A 17 -5.83 -13.09 -3.05
CA ALA A 17 -5.70 -13.71 -1.73
C ALA A 17 -4.28 -13.57 -1.17
N GLY A 18 -3.26 -13.71 -2.01
CA GLY A 18 -1.87 -13.45 -1.63
C GLY A 18 -1.66 -11.99 -1.18
N ASN A 19 -2.15 -11.02 -1.96
CA ASN A 19 -2.09 -9.60 -1.58
C ASN A 19 -2.92 -9.29 -0.33
N PHE A 20 -4.03 -9.96 -0.11
CA PHE A 20 -4.78 -9.87 1.15
C PHE A 20 -3.94 -10.33 2.34
N ALA A 21 -3.29 -11.51 2.24
CA ALA A 21 -2.40 -12.01 3.29
C ALA A 21 -1.22 -11.06 3.56
N ILE A 22 -0.60 -10.51 2.50
CA ILE A 22 0.44 -9.48 2.62
C ILE A 22 -0.08 -8.24 3.33
N GLY A 23 -1.24 -7.73 2.93
CA GLY A 23 -1.88 -6.56 3.55
C GLY A 23 -2.20 -6.79 5.03
N CYS A 24 -2.78 -7.95 5.37
CA CYS A 24 -3.02 -8.35 6.75
C CYS A 24 -1.74 -8.32 7.59
N GLY A 25 -0.64 -8.86 7.08
CA GLY A 25 0.61 -8.86 7.81
C GLY A 25 1.27 -7.48 7.92
N VAL A 26 1.02 -6.55 7.00
CA VAL A 26 1.44 -5.15 7.18
C VAL A 26 0.62 -4.48 8.29
N MET A 27 -0.67 -4.79 8.38
CA MET A 27 -1.61 -4.22 9.36
C MET A 27 -1.56 -4.91 10.74
N VAL A 28 -0.90 -6.07 10.90
CA VAL A 28 -0.89 -6.82 12.15
C VAL A 28 -0.27 -6.04 13.30
N VAL A 29 0.81 -5.30 13.08
CA VAL A 29 1.47 -4.50 14.13
C VAL A 29 0.59 -3.32 14.55
N PRO A 30 0.11 -2.44 13.64
CA PRO A 30 -0.83 -1.38 14.02
C PRO A 30 -2.07 -1.92 14.73
N GLY A 31 -2.63 -3.04 14.26
CA GLY A 31 -3.85 -3.63 14.81
C GLY A 31 -3.66 -4.18 16.24
N SER A 32 -2.54 -4.84 16.52
CA SER A 32 -2.27 -5.47 17.82
C SER A 32 -1.25 -4.72 18.69
N LEU A 33 -0.96 -3.45 18.38
CA LEU A 33 0.13 -2.68 19.00
C LEU A 33 -0.01 -2.57 20.52
N ASN A 34 -1.22 -2.31 21.03
CA ASN A 34 -1.46 -2.12 22.46
C ASN A 34 -1.10 -3.35 23.29
N ASP A 35 -1.54 -4.53 22.85
CA ASP A 35 -1.23 -5.78 23.54
C ASP A 35 0.25 -6.16 23.37
N LEU A 36 0.81 -5.94 22.19
CA LEU A 36 2.22 -6.19 21.87
C LEU A 36 3.15 -5.42 22.82
N VAL A 37 2.96 -4.09 22.94
CA VAL A 37 3.84 -3.26 23.79
C VAL A 37 3.68 -3.59 25.25
N ARG A 38 2.46 -3.89 25.72
CA ARG A 38 2.17 -4.32 27.08
C ARG A 38 2.84 -5.66 27.40
N SER A 39 2.65 -6.64 26.51
CA SER A 39 3.18 -8.00 26.67
C SER A 39 4.72 -8.06 26.64
N LEU A 40 5.36 -7.23 25.83
CA LEU A 40 6.82 -7.17 25.72
C LEU A 40 7.47 -6.17 26.69
N GLY A 41 6.68 -5.41 27.46
CA GLY A 41 7.18 -4.42 28.42
C GLY A 41 7.94 -3.25 27.74
N VAL A 42 7.54 -2.85 26.55
CA VAL A 42 8.19 -1.77 25.80
C VAL A 42 7.28 -0.56 25.63
N SER A 43 7.88 0.60 25.34
CA SER A 43 7.10 1.82 25.06
C SER A 43 6.36 1.73 23.72
N VAL A 44 5.28 2.52 23.56
CA VAL A 44 4.55 2.65 22.29
C VAL A 44 5.49 3.14 21.18
N ALA A 45 6.45 4.02 21.50
CA ALA A 45 7.44 4.51 20.55
C ALA A 45 8.32 3.38 20.00
N LEU A 46 8.78 2.45 20.86
CA LEU A 46 9.50 1.25 20.41
C LEU A 46 8.61 0.34 19.57
N GLY A 47 7.34 0.15 19.98
CA GLY A 47 6.37 -0.59 19.17
C GLY A 47 6.20 0.01 17.75
N GLY A 48 6.19 1.34 17.66
CA GLY A 48 6.15 2.07 16.39
C GLY A 48 7.35 1.81 15.48
N GLN A 49 8.52 1.51 16.05
CA GLN A 49 9.72 1.17 15.24
C GLN A 49 9.53 -0.11 14.42
N LEU A 50 8.68 -1.05 14.84
CA LEU A 50 8.34 -2.23 14.03
C LEU A 50 7.64 -1.85 12.72
N ILE A 51 6.88 -0.74 12.73
CA ILE A 51 6.21 -0.20 11.54
C ILE A 51 7.22 0.57 10.68
N ALA A 52 8.03 1.43 11.31
CA ALA A 52 9.02 2.24 10.62
C ALA A 52 10.10 1.37 9.94
N ALA A 53 10.65 0.39 10.65
CA ALA A 53 11.62 -0.55 10.09
C ALA A 53 11.05 -1.33 8.89
N ALA A 54 9.79 -1.77 8.99
CA ALA A 54 9.10 -2.41 7.88
C ALA A 54 9.00 -1.49 6.65
N ALA A 55 8.63 -0.22 6.86
CA ALA A 55 8.53 0.76 5.77
C ALA A 55 9.88 1.02 5.08
N VAL A 56 10.95 1.18 5.85
CA VAL A 56 12.32 1.36 5.32
C VAL A 56 12.75 0.13 4.52
N VAL A 57 12.55 -1.08 5.07
CA VAL A 57 12.91 -2.33 4.38
C VAL A 57 12.12 -2.49 3.09
N MET A 58 10.84 -2.14 3.07
CA MET A 58 10.04 -2.18 1.86
C MET A 58 10.46 -1.14 0.82
N ALA A 59 10.79 0.08 1.25
CA ALA A 59 11.23 1.14 0.35
C ALA A 59 12.55 0.79 -0.38
N VAL A 60 13.51 0.24 0.34
CA VAL A 60 14.82 -0.16 -0.22
C VAL A 60 14.76 -1.57 -0.83
N GLY A 61 14.04 -2.47 -0.17
CA GLY A 61 13.98 -3.88 -0.54
C GLY A 61 13.27 -4.13 -1.86
N ALA A 62 12.24 -3.36 -2.20
CA ALA A 62 11.46 -3.63 -3.40
C ALA A 62 12.29 -3.55 -4.70
N PRO A 63 13.07 -2.48 -5.01
CA PRO A 63 13.90 -2.44 -6.20
C PRO A 63 15.06 -3.43 -6.13
N LEU A 64 15.68 -3.59 -4.95
CA LEU A 64 16.78 -4.54 -4.76
C LEU A 64 16.33 -5.98 -5.06
N MET A 65 15.22 -6.39 -4.48
CA MET A 65 14.66 -7.72 -4.71
C MET A 65 14.18 -7.91 -6.15
N ALA A 66 13.60 -6.88 -6.78
CA ALA A 66 13.22 -6.97 -8.20
C ALA A 66 14.43 -7.23 -9.11
N ALA A 67 15.59 -6.64 -8.79
CA ALA A 67 16.84 -6.91 -9.50
C ALA A 67 17.34 -8.35 -9.27
N LEU A 68 17.32 -8.82 -8.02
CA LEU A 68 17.86 -10.14 -7.66
C LEU A 68 17.01 -11.31 -8.18
N VAL A 69 15.68 -11.16 -8.14
CA VAL A 69 14.76 -12.27 -8.47
C VAL A 69 14.07 -12.13 -9.83
N GLY A 70 14.51 -11.18 -10.65
CA GLY A 70 13.85 -10.80 -11.91
C GLY A 70 13.66 -11.97 -12.89
N GLY A 71 14.63 -12.87 -13.01
CA GLY A 71 14.60 -14.04 -13.90
C GLY A 71 13.88 -15.29 -13.37
N TRP A 72 13.37 -15.26 -12.13
CA TRP A 72 12.72 -16.42 -11.53
C TRP A 72 11.38 -16.72 -12.17
N ASP A 73 11.00 -18.00 -12.19
CA ASP A 73 9.64 -18.43 -12.51
C ASP A 73 8.66 -17.78 -11.52
N ARG A 74 7.64 -17.09 -12.03
CA ARG A 74 6.72 -16.30 -11.21
C ARG A 74 5.90 -17.14 -10.23
N ARG A 75 5.54 -18.37 -10.60
CA ARG A 75 4.87 -19.28 -9.67
C ARG A 75 5.78 -19.61 -8.49
N VAL A 76 7.02 -19.98 -8.74
CA VAL A 76 8.00 -20.31 -7.70
C VAL A 76 8.29 -19.10 -6.84
N LEU A 77 8.53 -17.93 -7.45
CA LEU A 77 8.84 -16.69 -6.75
C LEU A 77 7.71 -16.27 -5.80
N LEU A 78 6.48 -16.23 -6.29
CA LEU A 78 5.33 -15.78 -5.52
C LEU A 78 4.99 -16.74 -4.38
N VAL A 79 5.09 -18.05 -4.63
CA VAL A 79 4.93 -19.08 -3.59
C VAL A 79 6.04 -18.97 -2.54
N ALA A 80 7.30 -18.85 -2.94
CA ALA A 80 8.43 -18.70 -2.03
C ALA A 80 8.29 -17.43 -1.18
N SER A 81 7.82 -16.32 -1.76
CA SER A 81 7.57 -15.08 -1.03
C SER A 81 6.49 -15.25 0.06
N LEU A 82 5.36 -15.90 -0.28
CA LEU A 82 4.30 -16.16 0.70
C LEU A 82 4.73 -17.19 1.75
N ALA A 83 5.49 -18.21 1.38
CA ALA A 83 6.04 -19.19 2.32
C ALA A 83 7.04 -18.53 3.29
N TRP A 84 7.91 -17.65 2.80
CA TRP A 84 8.79 -16.83 3.63
C TRP A 84 8.01 -15.91 4.57
N TYR A 85 6.94 -15.30 4.07
CA TYR A 85 6.05 -14.45 4.86
C TYR A 85 5.34 -15.23 5.96
N ALA A 86 4.86 -16.44 5.65
CA ALA A 86 4.26 -17.36 6.61
C ALA A 86 5.26 -17.78 7.70
N LEU A 87 6.45 -18.22 7.31
CA LEU A 87 7.51 -18.62 8.23
C LEU A 87 7.91 -17.45 9.13
N GLY A 88 8.15 -16.28 8.56
CA GLY A 88 8.53 -15.09 9.33
C GLY A 88 7.48 -14.68 10.36
N HIS A 89 6.18 -14.73 10.00
CA HIS A 89 5.10 -14.43 10.94
C HIS A 89 4.94 -15.55 12.00
N ALA A 90 5.13 -16.82 11.64
CA ALA A 90 5.12 -17.92 12.62
C ALA A 90 6.26 -17.78 13.64
N LEU A 91 7.48 -17.45 13.18
CA LEU A 91 8.62 -17.17 14.07
C LEU A 91 8.38 -15.92 14.92
N ALA A 92 7.81 -14.87 14.35
CA ALA A 92 7.45 -13.67 15.09
C ALA A 92 6.41 -13.95 16.18
N ALA A 93 5.44 -14.84 15.92
CA ALA A 93 4.42 -15.22 16.90
C ALA A 93 5.01 -15.88 18.17
N ILE A 94 6.17 -16.53 18.07
CA ILE A 94 6.86 -17.16 19.18
C ILE A 94 8.06 -16.35 19.70
N ALA A 95 8.29 -15.14 19.16
CA ALA A 95 9.41 -14.28 19.56
C ALA A 95 9.33 -13.93 21.06
N PRO A 96 10.39 -14.21 21.84
CA PRO A 96 10.34 -14.02 23.30
C PRO A 96 10.52 -12.55 23.70
N THR A 97 11.20 -11.76 22.89
CA THR A 97 11.56 -10.37 23.20
C THR A 97 11.37 -9.46 22.01
N TYR A 98 11.27 -8.15 22.28
CA TYR A 98 11.27 -7.12 21.24
C TYR A 98 12.54 -7.15 20.37
N ALA A 99 13.71 -7.39 20.97
CA ALA A 99 14.99 -7.47 20.27
C ALA A 99 15.05 -8.62 19.25
N ALA A 100 14.34 -9.73 19.51
CA ALA A 100 14.17 -10.82 18.55
C ALA A 100 13.10 -10.51 17.50
N LEU A 101 12.01 -9.82 17.89
CA LEU A 101 10.89 -9.52 17.01
C LEU A 101 11.26 -8.51 15.91
N LEU A 102 12.05 -7.46 16.24
CA LEU A 102 12.39 -6.39 15.29
C LEU A 102 13.12 -6.90 14.02
N PRO A 103 14.23 -7.64 14.12
CA PRO A 103 14.91 -8.19 12.94
C PRO A 103 14.07 -9.24 12.19
N LEU A 104 13.30 -10.06 12.91
CA LEU A 104 12.36 -10.99 12.28
C LEU A 104 11.32 -10.24 11.44
N ARG A 105 10.78 -9.15 11.97
CA ARG A 105 9.84 -8.29 11.26
C ARG A 105 10.46 -7.68 10.01
N ALA A 106 11.67 -7.11 10.13
CA ALA A 106 12.43 -6.54 9.02
C ALA A 106 12.66 -7.58 7.91
N ALA A 107 13.13 -8.77 8.26
CA ALA A 107 13.34 -9.86 7.31
C ALA A 107 12.04 -10.35 6.66
N THR A 108 10.96 -10.45 7.45
CA THR A 108 9.66 -10.95 6.97
C THR A 108 9.07 -10.04 5.89
N VAL A 109 9.13 -8.73 6.07
CA VAL A 109 8.50 -7.78 5.12
C VAL A 109 9.22 -7.69 3.76
N LEU A 110 10.43 -8.23 3.62
CA LEU A 110 11.06 -8.40 2.30
C LEU A 110 10.18 -9.23 1.37
N ALA A 111 9.45 -10.21 1.89
CA ALA A 111 8.48 -10.97 1.09
C ALA A 111 7.37 -10.09 0.51
N ALA A 112 6.88 -9.11 1.29
CA ALA A 112 5.87 -8.17 0.85
C ALA A 112 6.42 -7.23 -0.26
N ALA A 113 7.67 -6.80 -0.13
CA ALA A 113 8.38 -6.01 -1.14
C ALA A 113 8.53 -6.76 -2.47
N VAL A 114 8.57 -8.09 -2.44
CA VAL A 114 8.61 -8.96 -3.63
C VAL A 114 7.21 -9.27 -4.15
N PHE A 115 6.33 -9.82 -3.30
CA PHE A 115 5.08 -10.42 -3.74
C PHE A 115 4.20 -9.44 -4.51
N THR A 116 3.89 -8.30 -3.91
CA THR A 116 2.91 -7.35 -4.46
C THR A 116 3.29 -6.83 -5.86
N PRO A 117 4.50 -6.27 -6.09
CA PRO A 117 4.88 -5.78 -7.43
C PRO A 117 5.03 -6.92 -8.44
N GLN A 118 5.53 -8.09 -8.02
CA GLN A 118 5.71 -9.22 -8.92
C GLN A 118 4.40 -9.92 -9.28
N ALA A 119 3.41 -9.94 -8.38
CA ALA A 119 2.05 -10.42 -8.67
C ALA A 119 1.36 -9.51 -9.71
N ALA A 120 1.48 -8.18 -9.55
CA ALA A 120 0.95 -7.22 -10.50
C ALA A 120 1.62 -7.33 -11.88
N ALA A 121 2.95 -7.45 -11.92
CA ALA A 121 3.69 -7.65 -13.16
C ALA A 121 3.31 -8.97 -13.85
N ALA A 122 3.19 -10.05 -13.07
CA ALA A 122 2.82 -11.37 -13.60
C ALA A 122 1.42 -11.37 -14.22
N ILE A 123 0.42 -10.86 -13.50
CA ILE A 123 -0.96 -10.82 -14.03
C ILE A 123 -1.08 -9.88 -15.22
N GLY A 124 -0.36 -8.75 -15.22
CA GLY A 124 -0.29 -7.84 -16.35
C GLY A 124 0.29 -8.50 -17.60
N ALA A 125 1.35 -9.29 -17.45
CA ALA A 125 1.95 -10.03 -18.57
C ALA A 125 1.06 -11.16 -19.13
N MET A 126 0.26 -11.79 -18.27
CA MET A 126 -0.65 -12.88 -18.62
C MET A 126 -2.01 -12.42 -19.17
N THR A 127 -2.29 -11.13 -19.14
CA THR A 127 -3.60 -10.57 -19.51
C THR A 127 -3.51 -9.79 -20.84
N PRO A 128 -4.49 -9.95 -21.75
CA PRO A 128 -4.55 -9.15 -22.97
C PRO A 128 -4.48 -7.64 -22.68
N PRO A 129 -3.88 -6.85 -23.59
CA PRO A 129 -3.68 -5.40 -23.37
C PRO A 129 -4.97 -4.64 -22.97
N ALA A 130 -6.11 -5.00 -23.57
CA ALA A 130 -7.40 -4.36 -23.32
C ALA A 130 -7.95 -4.55 -21.90
N GLU A 131 -7.54 -5.62 -21.19
CA GLU A 131 -8.03 -5.96 -19.84
C GLU A 131 -6.95 -5.85 -18.77
N ARG A 132 -5.74 -5.43 -19.14
CA ARG A 132 -4.56 -5.46 -18.26
C ARG A 132 -4.74 -4.57 -17.04
N GLY A 133 -5.28 -3.36 -17.22
CA GLY A 133 -5.55 -2.43 -16.13
C GLY A 133 -6.49 -3.03 -15.09
N ARG A 134 -7.61 -3.60 -15.55
CA ARG A 134 -8.60 -4.27 -14.69
C ARG A 134 -7.98 -5.44 -13.93
N ALA A 135 -7.18 -6.28 -14.59
CA ALA A 135 -6.56 -7.42 -13.95
C ALA A 135 -5.57 -7.02 -12.85
N ILE A 136 -4.73 -6.00 -13.08
CA ILE A 136 -3.80 -5.46 -12.09
C ILE A 136 -4.58 -4.87 -10.92
N THR A 137 -5.56 -4.01 -11.18
CA THR A 137 -6.38 -3.37 -10.14
C THR A 137 -7.13 -4.41 -9.31
N PHE A 138 -7.65 -5.47 -9.94
CA PHE A 138 -8.32 -6.57 -9.23
C PHE A 138 -7.41 -7.25 -8.21
N VAL A 139 -6.16 -7.50 -8.54
CA VAL A 139 -5.18 -8.09 -7.60
C VAL A 139 -4.92 -7.16 -6.40
N PHE A 140 -4.96 -5.83 -6.62
CA PHE A 140 -4.81 -4.85 -5.53
C PHE A 140 -6.05 -4.72 -4.62
N LEU A 141 -7.23 -5.22 -5.01
CA LEU A 141 -8.39 -5.30 -4.10
C LEU A 141 -8.04 -6.07 -2.82
N GLY A 142 -7.12 -7.04 -2.89
CA GLY A 142 -6.63 -7.75 -1.70
C GLY A 142 -6.12 -6.81 -0.61
N TRP A 143 -5.37 -5.77 -0.97
CA TRP A 143 -4.92 -4.74 -0.03
C TRP A 143 -6.08 -3.92 0.56
N SER A 144 -7.06 -3.54 -0.26
CA SER A 144 -8.24 -2.80 0.22
C SER A 144 -9.06 -3.62 1.20
N VAL A 145 -9.27 -4.91 0.91
CA VAL A 145 -9.96 -5.82 1.82
C VAL A 145 -9.17 -5.99 3.12
N ALA A 146 -7.84 -6.13 3.06
CA ALA A 146 -6.99 -6.21 4.24
C ALA A 146 -7.06 -4.94 5.11
N SER A 147 -7.17 -3.77 4.49
CA SER A 147 -7.28 -2.49 5.23
C SER A 147 -8.60 -2.36 5.97
N VAL A 148 -9.69 -2.87 5.41
CA VAL A 148 -11.04 -2.79 6.02
C VAL A 148 -11.26 -3.88 7.06
N VAL A 149 -10.83 -5.10 6.78
CA VAL A 149 -11.11 -6.28 7.61
C VAL A 149 -9.91 -6.65 8.48
N GLY A 150 -8.71 -6.54 7.94
CA GLY A 150 -7.48 -7.03 8.59
C GLY A 150 -7.16 -6.29 9.88
N MET A 151 -7.16 -4.94 9.85
CA MET A 151 -6.82 -4.16 11.05
C MET A 151 -7.80 -4.40 12.21
N PRO A 152 -9.14 -4.30 12.03
CA PRO A 152 -10.09 -4.64 13.11
C PRO A 152 -9.98 -6.09 13.59
N LEU A 153 -9.75 -7.03 12.66
CA LEU A 153 -9.57 -8.44 13.00
C LEU A 153 -8.34 -8.65 13.88
N HIS A 154 -7.20 -8.02 13.51
CA HIS A 154 -5.98 -8.11 14.30
C HIS A 154 -6.09 -7.41 15.66
N ALA A 155 -6.82 -6.30 15.74
CA ALA A 155 -7.12 -5.64 17.00
C ALA A 155 -7.94 -6.55 17.92
N TRP A 156 -9.02 -7.13 17.40
CA TRP A 156 -9.86 -8.05 18.17
C TRP A 156 -9.10 -9.31 18.62
N VAL A 157 -8.37 -9.95 17.71
CA VAL A 157 -7.55 -11.13 18.03
C VAL A 157 -6.46 -10.78 19.04
N GLY A 158 -5.78 -9.64 18.85
CA GLY A 158 -4.72 -9.18 19.73
C GLY A 158 -5.21 -8.88 21.15
N GLU A 159 -6.36 -8.26 21.31
CA GLU A 159 -6.95 -7.95 22.61
C GLU A 159 -7.57 -9.16 23.30
N THR A 160 -8.13 -10.10 22.53
CA THR A 160 -8.84 -11.27 23.09
C THR A 160 -7.91 -12.44 23.38
N PHE A 161 -6.98 -12.74 22.47
CA PHE A 161 -6.11 -13.91 22.53
C PHE A 161 -4.62 -13.57 22.66
N GLY A 162 -4.26 -12.31 22.51
CA GLY A 162 -2.91 -11.81 22.49
C GLY A 162 -2.33 -11.64 21.08
N TRP A 163 -1.39 -10.70 20.95
CA TRP A 163 -0.77 -10.32 19.66
C TRP A 163 -0.11 -11.49 18.92
N ARG A 164 0.35 -12.50 19.66
CA ARG A 164 0.96 -13.71 19.09
C ARG A 164 0.00 -14.45 18.16
N TRP A 165 -1.27 -14.54 18.56
CA TRP A 165 -2.32 -15.16 17.74
C TRP A 165 -2.66 -14.34 16.50
N ALA A 166 -2.56 -13.01 16.56
CA ALA A 166 -2.72 -12.18 15.37
C ALA A 166 -1.60 -12.46 14.35
N PHE A 167 -0.36 -12.63 14.79
CA PHE A 167 0.75 -13.03 13.91
C PHE A 167 0.59 -14.46 13.38
N ALA A 168 0.15 -15.41 14.21
CA ALA A 168 -0.13 -16.78 13.78
C ALA A 168 -1.24 -16.85 12.73
N LEU A 169 -2.26 -16.01 12.86
CA LEU A 169 -3.32 -15.88 11.84
C LEU A 169 -2.75 -15.42 10.49
N VAL A 170 -1.87 -14.42 10.49
CA VAL A 170 -1.20 -13.99 9.25
C VAL A 170 -0.36 -15.11 8.66
N ALA A 171 0.37 -15.87 9.50
CA ALA A 171 1.14 -17.02 9.05
C ALA A 171 0.24 -18.04 8.33
N ALA A 172 -0.91 -18.37 8.92
CA ALA A 172 -1.88 -19.28 8.32
C ALA A 172 -2.46 -18.76 7.00
N LEU A 173 -2.84 -17.47 6.94
CA LEU A 173 -3.32 -16.83 5.71
C LEU A 173 -2.27 -16.85 4.60
N ALA A 174 -1.02 -16.56 4.93
CA ALA A 174 0.07 -16.57 3.97
C ALA A 174 0.41 -17.99 3.47
N ALA A 175 0.38 -18.99 4.36
CA ALA A 175 0.55 -20.40 3.99
C ALA A 175 -0.58 -20.89 3.07
N GLY A 176 -1.83 -20.57 3.41
CA GLY A 176 -2.98 -20.86 2.54
C GLY A 176 -2.90 -20.15 1.20
N GLY A 177 -2.48 -18.89 1.18
CA GLY A 177 -2.21 -18.12 -0.03
C GLY A 177 -1.11 -18.76 -0.90
N ALA A 178 0.00 -19.20 -0.28
CA ALA A 178 1.09 -19.90 -0.97
C ALA A 178 0.60 -21.18 -1.65
N TRP A 179 -0.16 -21.98 -0.92
CA TRP A 179 -0.76 -23.20 -1.46
C TRP A 179 -1.71 -22.90 -2.62
N TRP A 180 -2.58 -21.87 -2.49
CA TRP A 180 -3.51 -21.49 -3.56
C TRP A 180 -2.78 -20.97 -4.80
N VAL A 181 -1.79 -20.10 -4.64
CA VAL A 181 -0.95 -19.62 -5.76
C VAL A 181 -0.23 -20.79 -6.44
N TRP A 182 0.31 -21.75 -5.67
CA TRP A 182 0.92 -22.95 -6.24
C TRP A 182 -0.02 -23.73 -7.14
N ARG A 183 -1.29 -23.84 -6.75
CA ARG A 183 -2.32 -24.59 -7.49
C ARG A 183 -2.88 -23.83 -8.68
N ALA A 184 -3.01 -22.52 -8.57
CA ALA A 184 -3.75 -21.69 -9.52
C ALA A 184 -2.87 -20.95 -10.51
N MET A 185 -1.56 -20.76 -10.22
CA MET A 185 -0.68 -20.06 -11.14
C MET A 185 0.03 -21.04 -12.10
N PRO A 186 0.02 -20.77 -13.42
CA PRO A 186 0.74 -21.60 -14.36
C PRO A 186 2.25 -21.52 -14.12
N ALA A 187 2.95 -22.65 -14.33
CA ALA A 187 4.40 -22.69 -14.34
C ALA A 187 4.96 -22.13 -15.66
N GLY A 188 6.23 -21.74 -15.66
CA GLY A 188 6.90 -21.27 -16.88
C GLY A 188 6.71 -19.79 -17.19
N VAL A 189 6.00 -19.03 -16.35
CA VAL A 189 5.88 -17.57 -16.50
C VAL A 189 7.19 -16.94 -16.07
N ARG A 190 8.09 -16.70 -17.02
CA ARG A 190 9.42 -16.11 -16.80
C ARG A 190 9.57 -14.85 -17.65
N PRO A 191 9.25 -13.67 -17.12
CA PRO A 191 9.65 -12.44 -17.79
C PRO A 191 11.19 -12.40 -17.94
N PRO A 192 11.70 -11.75 -18.97
CA PRO A 192 13.15 -11.57 -19.09
C PRO A 192 13.71 -10.88 -17.84
N ALA A 193 14.85 -11.36 -17.37
CA ALA A 193 15.55 -10.73 -16.25
C ALA A 193 15.99 -9.33 -16.67
N LEU A 194 15.76 -8.36 -15.77
CA LEU A 194 16.21 -6.98 -16.00
C LEU A 194 17.74 -6.92 -15.84
N ASN A 195 18.39 -6.36 -16.83
CA ASN A 195 19.81 -6.07 -16.78
C ASN A 195 20.07 -4.62 -16.27
N LEU A 196 21.33 -4.26 -16.06
CA LEU A 196 21.70 -2.91 -15.63
C LEU A 196 21.28 -1.83 -16.65
N GLY A 197 21.26 -2.17 -17.94
CA GLY A 197 20.78 -1.29 -19.00
C GLY A 197 19.29 -0.97 -18.85
N ASP A 198 18.47 -1.97 -18.52
CA ASP A 198 17.04 -1.82 -18.28
C ASP A 198 16.79 -0.92 -17.06
N TRP A 199 17.52 -1.13 -15.94
CA TRP A 199 17.45 -0.28 -14.77
C TRP A 199 17.84 1.16 -15.09
N ARG A 200 18.93 1.34 -15.83
CA ARG A 200 19.36 2.66 -16.31
C ARG A 200 18.28 3.30 -17.19
N ALA A 201 17.72 2.54 -18.12
CA ALA A 201 16.65 3.03 -19.00
C ALA A 201 15.43 3.52 -18.19
N VAL A 202 15.03 2.81 -17.13
CA VAL A 202 13.93 3.23 -16.24
C VAL A 202 14.28 4.51 -15.51
N VAL A 203 15.41 4.55 -14.78
CA VAL A 203 15.74 5.68 -13.89
C VAL A 203 16.14 6.94 -14.65
N THR A 204 16.59 6.81 -15.89
CA THR A 204 16.90 7.97 -16.76
C THR A 204 15.74 8.41 -17.63
N HIS A 205 14.64 7.63 -17.69
CA HIS A 205 13.49 8.00 -18.50
C HIS A 205 12.58 8.99 -17.75
N PRO A 206 12.51 10.27 -18.18
CA PRO A 206 11.88 11.33 -17.38
C PRO A 206 10.39 11.07 -17.15
N VAL A 207 9.66 10.56 -18.15
CA VAL A 207 8.22 10.30 -18.03
C VAL A 207 7.93 9.14 -17.08
N LEU A 208 8.70 8.04 -17.15
CA LEU A 208 8.52 6.89 -16.26
C LEU A 208 8.83 7.27 -14.81
N MET A 209 9.92 8.01 -14.59
CA MET A 209 10.28 8.49 -13.25
C MET A 209 9.29 9.53 -12.73
N ALA A 210 8.75 10.38 -13.60
CA ALA A 210 7.68 11.29 -13.22
C ALA A 210 6.43 10.53 -12.76
N ILE A 211 6.02 9.46 -13.45
CA ILE A 211 4.90 8.61 -13.01
C ILE A 211 5.18 8.01 -11.64
N VAL A 212 6.38 7.49 -11.38
CA VAL A 212 6.78 6.97 -10.06
C VAL A 212 6.76 8.08 -9.01
N LEU A 213 7.29 9.28 -9.34
CA LEU A 213 7.33 10.41 -8.42
C LEU A 213 5.93 10.92 -8.05
N VAL A 214 4.94 10.83 -8.95
CA VAL A 214 3.53 11.12 -8.63
C VAL A 214 3.06 10.31 -7.43
N THR A 215 3.47 9.04 -7.33
CA THR A 215 3.12 8.19 -6.19
C THR A 215 3.75 8.70 -4.89
N ALA A 216 5.03 9.09 -4.91
CA ALA A 216 5.70 9.64 -3.73
C ALA A 216 5.05 10.95 -3.26
N LEU A 217 4.79 11.88 -4.19
CA LEU A 217 4.14 13.16 -3.89
C LEU A 217 2.71 12.96 -3.36
N SER A 218 1.93 12.09 -3.99
CA SER A 218 0.58 11.73 -3.51
C SER A 218 0.62 11.09 -2.12
N GLY A 219 1.56 10.19 -1.88
CA GLY A 219 1.79 9.57 -0.58
C GLY A 219 2.16 10.61 0.48
N ALA A 220 3.08 11.52 0.17
CA ALA A 220 3.46 12.61 1.07
C ALA A 220 2.25 13.49 1.43
N GLY A 221 1.44 13.87 0.45
CA GLY A 221 0.23 14.66 0.68
C GLY A 221 -0.76 13.95 1.58
N GLN A 222 -1.08 12.71 1.27
CA GLN A 222 -2.05 11.93 2.04
C GLN A 222 -1.56 11.68 3.47
N PHE A 223 -0.33 11.26 3.66
CA PHE A 223 0.20 10.90 4.98
C PHE A 223 0.56 12.09 5.86
N THR A 224 0.64 13.30 5.32
CA THR A 224 0.67 14.55 6.10
C THR A 224 -0.55 14.68 7.02
N LEU A 225 -1.74 14.21 6.58
CA LEU A 225 -2.95 14.22 7.41
C LEU A 225 -3.27 12.84 7.97
N PHE A 226 -3.21 11.79 7.15
CA PHE A 226 -3.67 10.45 7.51
C PHE A 226 -3.01 9.94 8.79
N SER A 227 -1.72 10.22 8.98
CA SER A 227 -0.97 9.84 10.18
C SER A 227 -1.51 10.50 11.46
N TYR A 228 -2.25 11.57 11.31
CA TYR A 228 -2.77 12.39 12.42
C TYR A 228 -4.31 12.37 12.53
N PHE A 229 -4.99 11.49 11.81
CA PHE A 229 -6.45 11.36 11.85
C PHE A 229 -6.96 11.11 13.27
N ALA A 230 -6.42 10.10 13.97
CA ALA A 230 -6.88 9.75 15.30
C ALA A 230 -6.68 10.88 16.32
N PRO A 231 -5.49 11.51 16.47
CA PRO A 231 -5.33 12.65 17.37
C PRO A 231 -6.18 13.85 16.95
N TYR A 232 -6.32 14.16 15.67
CA TYR A 232 -7.20 15.21 15.18
C TYR A 232 -8.67 14.97 15.59
N TYR A 233 -9.19 13.76 15.34
CA TYR A 233 -10.56 13.43 15.70
C TYR A 233 -10.81 13.53 17.20
N ARG A 234 -9.85 13.12 18.03
CA ARG A 234 -9.92 13.18 19.47
C ARG A 234 -9.78 14.60 20.02
N GLN A 235 -8.78 15.34 19.57
CA GLN A 235 -8.37 16.61 20.17
C GLN A 235 -9.11 17.81 19.58
N VAL A 236 -9.49 17.73 18.29
CA VAL A 236 -10.14 18.84 17.59
C VAL A 236 -11.65 18.65 17.50
N LEU A 237 -12.10 17.44 17.14
CA LEU A 237 -13.53 17.15 17.00
C LEU A 237 -14.18 16.62 18.31
N GLY A 238 -13.38 16.31 19.34
CA GLY A 238 -13.89 15.73 20.59
C GLY A 238 -14.46 14.31 20.40
N ALA A 239 -14.10 13.61 19.34
CA ALA A 239 -14.65 12.30 19.02
C ALA A 239 -14.34 11.27 20.11
N SER A 240 -15.33 10.44 20.45
CA SER A 240 -15.17 9.28 21.32
C SER A 240 -14.30 8.20 20.64
N PRO A 241 -13.73 7.25 21.40
CA PRO A 241 -12.98 6.13 20.80
C PRO A 241 -13.78 5.35 19.77
N THR A 242 -15.09 5.17 20.00
CA THR A 242 -16.01 4.50 19.09
C THR A 242 -16.18 5.26 17.78
N GLU A 243 -16.38 6.58 17.86
CA GLU A 243 -16.52 7.43 16.67
C GLU A 243 -15.23 7.47 15.85
N VAL A 244 -14.04 7.49 16.48
CA VAL A 244 -12.76 7.36 15.79
C VAL A 244 -12.70 6.04 15.02
N SER A 245 -13.06 4.93 15.66
CA SER A 245 -13.09 3.61 15.03
C SER A 245 -14.07 3.55 13.85
N LEU A 246 -15.25 4.16 14.02
CA LEU A 246 -16.26 4.26 12.96
C LEU A 246 -15.78 5.10 11.77
N LEU A 247 -15.08 6.20 12.00
CA LEU A 247 -14.50 7.01 10.92
C LEU A 247 -13.42 6.25 10.14
N PHE A 248 -12.57 5.47 10.80
CA PHE A 248 -11.61 4.60 10.12
C PHE A 248 -12.28 3.48 9.33
N PHE A 249 -13.30 2.84 9.90
CA PHE A 249 -14.10 1.84 9.19
C PHE A 249 -14.78 2.45 7.95
N TRP A 250 -15.41 3.62 8.11
CA TRP A 250 -16.03 4.39 7.04
C TRP A 250 -15.04 4.71 5.92
N PHE A 251 -13.86 5.24 6.28
CA PHE A 251 -12.79 5.49 5.34
C PHE A 251 -12.35 4.22 4.59
N GLY A 252 -12.17 3.13 5.31
CA GLY A 252 -11.83 1.84 4.71
C GLY A 252 -12.91 1.30 3.76
N ALA A 253 -14.18 1.36 4.16
CA ALA A 253 -15.31 0.88 3.37
C ALA A 253 -15.44 1.64 2.04
N PHE A 254 -15.36 2.97 2.07
CA PHE A 254 -15.35 3.78 0.84
C PHE A 254 -14.07 3.60 0.03
N GLY A 255 -12.93 3.34 0.67
CA GLY A 255 -11.69 2.99 -0.01
C GLY A 255 -11.80 1.68 -0.80
N LEU A 256 -12.43 0.67 -0.21
CA LEU A 256 -12.74 -0.57 -0.92
C LEU A 256 -13.71 -0.32 -2.07
N LEU A 257 -14.79 0.43 -1.85
CA LEU A 257 -15.75 0.81 -2.89
C LEU A 257 -15.06 1.53 -4.06
N GLY A 258 -14.20 2.52 -3.77
CA GLY A 258 -13.44 3.25 -4.78
C GLY A 258 -12.57 2.32 -5.62
N ASN A 259 -11.92 1.35 -5.00
CA ASN A 259 -11.07 0.39 -5.71
C ASN A 259 -11.90 -0.61 -6.55
N VAL A 260 -13.07 -1.02 -6.07
CA VAL A 260 -14.03 -1.84 -6.85
C VAL A 260 -14.53 -1.06 -8.07
N LEU A 261 -14.93 0.19 -7.90
CA LEU A 261 -15.37 1.05 -9.01
C LEU A 261 -14.24 1.25 -10.04
N LEU A 262 -13.02 1.48 -9.57
CA LEU A 262 -11.87 1.56 -10.45
C LEU A 262 -11.66 0.29 -11.26
N ALA A 263 -11.70 -0.88 -10.62
CA ALA A 263 -11.50 -2.17 -11.28
C ALA A 263 -12.51 -2.42 -12.41
N HIS A 264 -13.71 -1.86 -12.31
CA HIS A 264 -14.74 -1.99 -13.35
C HIS A 264 -14.58 -0.99 -14.52
N HIS A 265 -13.93 0.16 -14.27
CA HIS A 265 -13.94 1.28 -15.22
C HIS A 265 -12.55 1.66 -15.76
N VAL A 266 -11.45 1.17 -15.14
CA VAL A 266 -10.09 1.62 -15.45
C VAL A 266 -9.68 1.42 -16.91
N ASP A 267 -10.11 0.32 -17.52
CA ASP A 267 -9.76 0.03 -18.93
C ASP A 267 -10.49 0.95 -19.94
N ARG A 268 -11.69 1.45 -19.56
CA ARG A 268 -12.46 2.40 -20.38
C ARG A 268 -11.97 3.84 -20.21
N ILE A 269 -11.69 4.25 -18.99
CA ILE A 269 -11.24 5.61 -18.64
C ILE A 269 -9.78 5.81 -19.01
N GLY A 270 -8.99 4.76 -18.89
CA GLY A 270 -7.54 4.76 -18.93
C GLY A 270 -6.93 5.09 -17.56
N PRO A 271 -5.89 4.36 -17.12
CA PRO A 271 -5.36 4.48 -15.77
C PRO A 271 -4.75 5.86 -15.50
N ALA A 272 -4.18 6.54 -16.49
CA ALA A 272 -3.62 7.89 -16.33
C ALA A 272 -4.69 8.94 -16.00
N ARG A 273 -5.86 8.89 -16.65
CA ARG A 273 -7.01 9.77 -16.34
C ARG A 273 -7.62 9.40 -14.99
N ALA A 274 -7.73 8.10 -14.70
CA ALA A 274 -8.23 7.62 -13.42
C ALA A 274 -7.38 8.16 -12.26
N VAL A 275 -6.05 8.14 -12.36
CA VAL A 275 -5.15 8.75 -11.36
C VAL A 275 -5.49 10.22 -11.14
N LEU A 276 -5.63 11.02 -12.19
CA LEU A 276 -5.95 12.45 -12.05
C LEU A 276 -7.28 12.68 -11.33
N TRP A 277 -8.33 11.96 -11.70
CA TRP A 277 -9.64 12.08 -11.05
C TRP A 277 -9.59 11.67 -9.57
N LEU A 278 -8.91 10.58 -9.26
CA LEU A 278 -8.78 10.08 -7.89
C LEU A 278 -7.95 11.02 -7.01
N LEU A 279 -6.87 11.59 -7.54
CA LEU A 279 -6.10 12.63 -6.84
C LEU A 279 -6.93 13.91 -6.64
N ALA A 280 -7.76 14.30 -7.61
CA ALA A 280 -8.69 15.43 -7.46
C ALA A 280 -9.73 15.15 -6.37
N CYS A 281 -10.29 13.94 -6.27
CA CYS A 281 -11.17 13.54 -5.17
C CYS A 281 -10.49 13.71 -3.81
N ILE A 282 -9.23 13.27 -3.68
CA ILE A 282 -8.46 13.44 -2.42
C ILE A 282 -8.27 14.93 -2.13
N ALA A 283 -7.92 15.74 -3.14
CA ALA A 283 -7.72 17.18 -2.98
C ALA A 283 -9.00 17.90 -2.56
N VAL A 284 -10.17 17.50 -3.08
CA VAL A 284 -11.48 18.03 -2.67
C VAL A 284 -11.73 17.80 -1.19
N SER A 285 -11.47 16.59 -0.67
CA SER A 285 -11.60 16.30 0.75
C SER A 285 -10.65 17.16 1.61
N MET A 286 -9.40 17.32 1.18
CA MET A 286 -8.43 18.14 1.91
C MET A 286 -8.81 19.62 1.90
N ALA A 287 -9.33 20.14 0.78
CA ALA A 287 -9.82 21.51 0.68
C ALA A 287 -11.07 21.74 1.54
N ALA A 288 -11.94 20.73 1.63
CA ALA A 288 -13.14 20.77 2.46
C ALA A 288 -12.88 20.48 3.95
N TRP A 289 -11.67 20.04 4.33
CA TRP A 289 -11.32 19.65 5.69
C TRP A 289 -11.64 20.70 6.75
N PRO A 290 -11.34 22.01 6.55
CA PRO A 290 -11.66 23.04 7.52
C PRO A 290 -13.17 23.24 7.78
N LEU A 291 -14.03 22.74 6.88
CA LEU A 291 -15.48 22.81 7.01
C LEU A 291 -16.06 21.73 7.93
N ALA A 292 -15.24 20.72 8.28
CA ALA A 292 -15.67 19.57 9.07
C ALA A 292 -15.59 19.86 10.58
N GLY A 293 -16.50 20.71 11.08
CA GLY A 293 -16.60 21.07 12.48
C GLY A 293 -17.26 20.03 13.41
N SER A 294 -17.62 18.85 12.90
CA SER A 294 -18.21 17.75 13.67
C SER A 294 -17.82 16.38 13.09
N VAL A 295 -18.01 15.32 13.87
CA VAL A 295 -17.75 13.93 13.45
C VAL A 295 -18.57 13.57 12.21
N VAL A 296 -19.83 13.97 12.15
CA VAL A 296 -20.71 13.71 11.00
C VAL A 296 -20.26 14.47 9.76
N ALA A 297 -19.92 15.77 9.91
CA ALA A 297 -19.38 16.55 8.80
C ALA A 297 -18.05 15.95 8.30
N MET A 298 -17.19 15.50 9.21
CA MET A 298 -15.94 14.82 8.85
C MET A 298 -16.19 13.52 8.08
N ALA A 299 -17.17 12.71 8.48
CA ALA A 299 -17.53 11.50 7.76
C ALA A 299 -17.92 11.81 6.29
N VAL A 300 -18.64 12.89 6.03
CA VAL A 300 -18.99 13.33 4.67
C VAL A 300 -17.76 13.83 3.91
N VAL A 301 -16.95 14.69 4.54
CA VAL A 301 -15.73 15.25 3.93
C VAL A 301 -14.71 14.15 3.56
N LEU A 302 -14.65 13.07 4.33
CA LEU A 302 -13.73 11.96 4.06
C LEU A 302 -14.10 11.12 2.82
N VAL A 303 -15.36 11.11 2.37
CA VAL A 303 -15.83 10.20 1.31
C VAL A 303 -15.03 10.34 0.01
N PRO A 304 -14.80 11.54 -0.57
CA PRO A 304 -14.04 11.66 -1.81
C PRO A 304 -12.59 11.17 -1.65
N TRP A 305 -11.95 11.46 -0.50
CA TRP A 305 -10.60 10.95 -0.23
C TRP A 305 -10.60 9.43 -0.09
N ALA A 306 -11.51 8.88 0.67
CA ALA A 306 -11.61 7.44 0.86
C ALA A 306 -11.77 6.71 -0.50
N LEU A 307 -12.68 7.19 -1.36
CA LEU A 307 -12.83 6.66 -2.72
C LEU A 307 -11.55 6.76 -3.54
N GLY A 308 -10.78 7.85 -3.40
CA GLY A 308 -9.55 8.10 -4.14
C GLY A 308 -8.32 7.40 -3.57
N GLY A 309 -8.24 7.21 -2.26
CA GLY A 309 -7.00 6.86 -1.55
C GLY A 309 -6.35 5.56 -2.03
N PHE A 310 -7.01 4.43 -1.82
CA PHE A 310 -6.50 3.13 -2.29
C PHE A 310 -6.58 2.98 -3.81
N ALA A 311 -7.65 3.51 -4.42
CA ALA A 311 -7.87 3.42 -5.86
C ALA A 311 -6.80 4.16 -6.67
N SER A 312 -6.32 5.33 -6.22
CA SER A 312 -5.26 6.08 -6.91
C SER A 312 -3.96 5.27 -7.01
N ASN A 313 -3.62 4.53 -5.95
CA ASN A 313 -2.46 3.67 -5.94
C ASN A 313 -2.61 2.47 -6.91
N SER A 314 -3.79 1.83 -6.91
CA SER A 314 -4.08 0.75 -7.85
C SER A 314 -4.07 1.22 -9.31
N ALA A 315 -4.61 2.41 -9.59
CA ALA A 315 -4.56 3.03 -10.91
C ALA A 315 -3.12 3.34 -11.35
N GLN A 316 -2.27 3.81 -10.42
CA GLN A 316 -0.85 4.08 -10.67
C GLN A 316 -0.08 2.80 -11.01
N GLN A 317 -0.35 1.71 -10.29
CA GLN A 317 0.24 0.40 -10.59
C GLN A 317 -0.19 -0.09 -11.99
N ALA A 318 -1.48 0.06 -12.33
CA ALA A 318 -1.97 -0.27 -13.65
C ALA A 318 -1.32 0.62 -14.74
N ARG A 319 -1.19 1.94 -14.50
CA ARG A 319 -0.53 2.88 -15.39
C ARG A 319 0.92 2.47 -15.69
N LEU A 320 1.69 2.14 -14.65
CA LEU A 320 3.09 1.71 -14.79
C LEU A 320 3.22 0.37 -15.52
N GLY A 321 2.34 -0.60 -15.22
CA GLY A 321 2.33 -1.90 -15.88
C GLY A 321 1.98 -1.84 -17.37
N ILE A 322 1.27 -0.81 -17.81
CA ILE A 322 0.89 -0.58 -19.21
C ILE A 322 1.91 0.30 -19.93
N ALA A 323 2.48 1.30 -19.26
CA ALA A 323 3.39 2.27 -19.86
C ALA A 323 4.66 1.63 -20.46
N ALA A 324 5.25 0.67 -19.75
CA ALA A 324 6.41 -0.07 -20.23
C ALA A 324 6.34 -1.54 -19.75
N PRO A 325 5.61 -2.41 -20.46
CA PRO A 325 5.34 -3.78 -20.01
C PRO A 325 6.59 -4.63 -19.77
N THR A 326 7.64 -4.45 -20.55
CA THR A 326 8.92 -5.14 -20.40
C THR A 326 9.68 -4.71 -19.15
N LEU A 327 9.52 -3.45 -18.73
CA LEU A 327 10.15 -2.85 -17.56
C LEU A 327 9.21 -2.83 -16.33
N ALA A 328 8.00 -3.39 -16.45
CA ALA A 328 6.99 -3.37 -15.40
C ALA A 328 7.50 -3.89 -14.04
N PRO A 329 8.28 -4.97 -13.93
CA PRO A 329 8.80 -5.42 -12.63
C PRO A 329 9.63 -4.36 -11.90
N ALA A 330 10.49 -3.63 -12.62
CA ALA A 330 11.30 -2.55 -12.04
C ALA A 330 10.44 -1.35 -11.66
N LEU A 331 9.54 -0.93 -12.55
CA LEU A 331 8.64 0.20 -12.32
C LEU A 331 7.73 0.00 -11.14
N LEU A 332 7.14 -1.19 -10.99
CA LEU A 332 6.27 -1.53 -9.88
C LEU A 332 7.04 -1.64 -8.56
N ALA A 333 8.29 -2.11 -8.59
CA ALA A 333 9.17 -2.11 -7.43
C ALA A 333 9.55 -0.68 -7.00
N LEU A 334 9.93 0.18 -7.94
CA LEU A 334 10.19 1.61 -7.66
C LEU A 334 8.95 2.34 -7.17
N ASN A 335 7.77 2.00 -7.69
CA ASN A 335 6.52 2.55 -7.21
C ASN A 335 6.24 2.14 -5.76
N THR A 336 6.55 0.90 -5.38
CA THR A 336 6.48 0.45 -3.98
C THR A 336 7.41 1.29 -3.09
N SER A 337 8.64 1.53 -3.52
CA SER A 337 9.57 2.44 -2.82
C SER A 337 8.99 3.85 -2.70
N ALA A 338 8.40 4.37 -3.76
CA ALA A 338 7.79 5.70 -3.79
C ALA A 338 6.61 5.83 -2.82
N ILE A 339 5.78 4.78 -2.68
CA ILE A 339 4.70 4.72 -1.69
C ILE A 339 5.26 4.94 -0.28
N TYR A 340 6.23 4.12 0.13
CA TYR A 340 6.76 4.17 1.50
C TYR A 340 7.62 5.40 1.76
N ALA A 341 8.38 5.89 0.75
CA ALA A 341 9.08 7.15 0.85
C ALA A 341 8.12 8.34 1.04
N GLY A 342 7.05 8.38 0.23
CA GLY A 342 6.01 9.41 0.36
C GLY A 342 5.34 9.36 1.73
N GLN A 343 4.97 8.18 2.23
CA GLN A 343 4.40 8.00 3.57
C GLN A 343 5.32 8.55 4.65
N ALA A 344 6.63 8.22 4.58
CA ALA A 344 7.61 8.68 5.57
C ALA A 344 7.77 10.21 5.54
N ILE A 345 7.87 10.80 4.35
CA ILE A 345 8.01 12.25 4.16
C ILE A 345 6.76 12.96 4.69
N GLY A 346 5.57 12.49 4.34
CA GLY A 346 4.31 13.08 4.76
C GLY A 346 4.12 13.00 6.27
N ALA A 347 4.31 11.83 6.85
CA ALA A 347 4.16 11.62 8.29
C ALA A 347 5.16 12.47 9.10
N ALA A 348 6.43 12.47 8.71
CA ALA A 348 7.47 13.26 9.39
C ALA A 348 7.23 14.77 9.24
N GLY A 349 6.90 15.24 8.02
CA GLY A 349 6.62 16.64 7.74
C GLY A 349 5.37 17.14 8.47
N GLY A 350 4.29 16.34 8.47
CA GLY A 350 3.08 16.64 9.22
C GLY A 350 3.33 16.74 10.73
N GLY A 351 4.10 15.79 11.29
CA GLY A 351 4.47 15.82 12.72
C GLY A 351 5.31 17.02 13.09
N ALA A 352 6.30 17.36 12.26
CA ALA A 352 7.11 18.55 12.47
C ALA A 352 6.28 19.83 12.44
N ALA A 353 5.31 19.92 11.52
CA ALA A 353 4.40 21.07 11.44
C ALA A 353 3.53 21.21 12.68
N VAL A 354 2.94 20.11 13.20
CA VAL A 354 2.15 20.12 14.44
C VAL A 354 3.03 20.51 15.61
N ALA A 355 4.18 19.84 15.81
CA ALA A 355 5.09 20.10 16.93
C ALA A 355 5.59 21.55 16.95
N ALA A 356 5.91 22.15 15.81
CA ALA A 356 6.32 23.54 15.72
C ALA A 356 5.20 24.50 16.16
N ARG A 357 3.95 24.21 15.82
CA ARG A 357 2.80 25.01 16.24
C ARG A 357 2.51 24.87 17.73
N GLU A 358 2.55 23.65 18.26
CA GLU A 358 2.38 23.38 19.70
C GLU A 358 3.47 24.06 20.53
N ALA A 359 4.74 23.99 20.08
CA ALA A 359 5.85 24.70 20.72
C ALA A 359 5.66 26.23 20.71
N ALA A 360 4.94 26.78 19.73
CA ALA A 360 4.55 28.18 19.65
C ALA A 360 3.30 28.52 20.48
N GLY A 361 2.78 27.56 21.27
CA GLY A 361 1.60 27.77 22.13
C GLY A 361 0.24 27.71 21.42
N ALA A 362 0.18 27.14 20.22
CA ALA A 362 -1.06 26.98 19.48
C ALA A 362 -1.99 25.97 20.16
N THR A 363 -3.31 26.21 20.10
CA THR A 363 -4.31 25.20 20.47
C THR A 363 -4.24 23.99 19.54
N ALA A 364 -4.77 22.84 19.97
CA ALA A 364 -4.81 21.64 19.15
C ALA A 364 -5.42 21.92 17.75
N ALA A 365 -6.56 22.62 17.70
CA ALA A 365 -7.20 22.99 16.43
C ALA A 365 -6.28 23.83 15.53
N ALA A 366 -5.55 24.80 16.10
CA ALA A 366 -4.61 25.64 15.36
C ALA A 366 -3.34 24.85 14.93
N ALA A 367 -2.88 23.90 15.73
CA ALA A 367 -1.73 23.06 15.40
C ALA A 367 -2.01 22.19 14.16
N TYR A 368 -3.18 21.59 14.06
CA TYR A 368 -3.58 20.76 12.92
C TYR A 368 -4.07 21.53 11.70
N ALA A 369 -4.47 22.82 11.85
CA ALA A 369 -5.09 23.60 10.77
C ALA A 369 -4.23 23.76 9.51
N THR A 370 -2.92 23.60 9.60
CA THR A 370 -2.00 23.73 8.46
C THR A 370 -1.87 22.44 7.65
N LEU A 371 -2.16 21.27 8.24
CA LEU A 371 -1.92 19.97 7.60
C LEU A 371 -2.69 19.79 6.28
N PRO A 372 -3.99 20.17 6.15
CA PRO A 372 -4.70 20.05 4.88
C PRO A 372 -4.04 20.83 3.75
N TRP A 373 -3.54 22.02 4.05
CA TRP A 373 -2.89 22.90 3.06
C TRP A 373 -1.52 22.37 2.61
N ILE A 374 -0.74 21.82 3.54
CA ILE A 374 0.52 21.15 3.22
C ILE A 374 0.23 19.91 2.36
N GLY A 375 -0.77 19.11 2.72
CA GLY A 375 -1.23 17.97 1.94
C GLY A 375 -1.69 18.35 0.54
N LEU A 376 -2.47 19.44 0.41
CA LEU A 376 -2.90 19.99 -0.87
C LEU A 376 -1.73 20.45 -1.74
N ALA A 377 -0.70 21.07 -1.17
CA ALA A 377 0.48 21.49 -1.94
C ALA A 377 1.19 20.27 -2.56
N TRP A 378 1.36 19.19 -1.81
CA TRP A 378 1.89 17.93 -2.32
C TRP A 378 1.00 17.33 -3.42
N LEU A 379 -0.32 17.31 -3.20
CA LEU A 379 -1.28 16.78 -4.19
C LEU A 379 -1.32 17.63 -5.45
N ALA A 380 -1.26 18.96 -5.33
CA ALA A 380 -1.19 19.85 -6.49
C ALA A 380 0.06 19.55 -7.34
N ALA A 381 1.21 19.36 -6.71
CA ALA A 381 2.43 18.94 -7.39
C ALA A 381 2.26 17.56 -8.07
N ALA A 382 1.63 16.59 -7.37
CA ALA A 382 1.34 15.27 -7.92
C ALA A 382 0.40 15.34 -9.14
N ILE A 383 -0.68 16.13 -9.06
CA ILE A 383 -1.63 16.34 -10.15
C ILE A 383 -0.95 17.00 -11.34
N ALA A 384 -0.19 18.09 -11.12
CA ALA A 384 0.53 18.79 -12.18
C ALA A 384 1.53 17.86 -12.90
N LEU A 385 2.32 17.12 -12.13
CA LEU A 385 3.29 16.15 -12.66
C LEU A 385 2.59 15.02 -13.42
N SER A 386 1.46 14.50 -12.88
CA SER A 386 0.68 13.45 -13.54
C SER A 386 0.07 13.93 -14.85
N ALA A 387 -0.43 15.17 -14.91
CA ALA A 387 -0.98 15.78 -16.11
C ALA A 387 0.11 16.01 -17.17
N TRP A 388 1.29 16.47 -16.75
CA TRP A 388 2.45 16.58 -17.63
C TRP A 388 2.85 15.24 -18.22
N ALA A 389 3.05 14.23 -17.37
CA ALA A 389 3.45 12.88 -17.79
C ALA A 389 2.40 12.16 -18.66
N GLN A 390 1.15 12.64 -18.70
CA GLN A 390 0.11 12.10 -19.58
C GLN A 390 0.22 12.68 -21.02
N ARG A 391 0.76 13.87 -21.17
CA ARG A 391 0.91 14.54 -22.48
C ARG A 391 2.15 14.07 -23.25
N GLU A 392 3.16 13.61 -22.50
CA GLU A 392 4.41 13.15 -23.09
C GLU A 392 4.30 11.70 -23.54
N PRO A 393 4.62 11.39 -24.80
CA PRO A 393 4.66 10.00 -25.25
C PRO A 393 5.78 9.26 -24.50
N VAL A 394 5.47 8.10 -23.95
CA VAL A 394 6.52 7.17 -23.53
C VAL A 394 7.15 6.63 -24.81
N ALA A 395 8.25 7.25 -25.24
CA ALA A 395 9.00 6.80 -26.39
C ALA A 395 9.37 5.31 -26.13
N SER A 396 9.04 4.46 -27.11
CA SER A 396 9.40 3.04 -27.04
C SER A 396 10.90 2.95 -26.76
N ALA A 397 11.27 2.29 -25.65
CA ALA A 397 12.68 2.08 -25.36
C ALA A 397 13.36 1.46 -26.60
N PRO A 398 14.53 1.92 -26.98
CA PRO A 398 15.27 1.33 -28.09
C PRO A 398 15.43 -0.17 -27.82
N ARG A 399 15.13 -0.97 -28.84
CA ARG A 399 15.25 -2.44 -28.81
C ARG A 399 16.69 -2.89 -28.62
#